data_e2c3437318d6361aa93e3c0988e52a81
#
_entry.id   e2c3437318d6361aa93e3c0988e52a81
#
_cell.length_a   1.000
_cell.length_b   1.000
_cell.length_c   1.000
_cell.angle_alpha   90.00
_cell.angle_beta   90.00
_cell.angle_gamma   90.00
#
_symmetry.space_group_name_H-M   'P 1'
#
loop_
_entity.id
_entity.type
_entity.pdbx_description
1 polymer ?
#
loop_
_entity_poly.entity_id
_entity_poly.type
_entity_poly.pdbx_seq_one_letter_code
_entity_poly.pdbx_strand_id
1 'polypeptide(L)'
;WDGVMASERAEPLIFNAWLLTLNRALYGDELGTQLGGYLGGRPITVKSMLTQRQAWCDNIKTDRVESCEMILAQSLDTAVASLVDSHGADVDGWRWDQAHVAHFPHPLLTHVPVLRGIANLSVPTGGGDATINRGAMRLGAERDPFRHVHGPGYRAIYNLMDPRGSRFMIATGQSGNPLSVKYRNFLGPWASGQYICLGLPLTKLR
;
A
#
# COMPACT_ATOMS: atom_id res chain seq x y z
N TRP A 1 -1.16 16.61 -8.15
CA TRP A 1 -1.86 15.36 -7.79
C TRP A 1 -2.99 15.66 -6.79
N ASP A 2 -4.13 15.02 -6.98
CA ASP A 2 -5.37 15.22 -6.22
C ASP A 2 -5.50 14.32 -4.97
N GLY A 3 -4.50 13.50 -4.68
CA GLY A 3 -4.48 12.57 -3.55
C GLY A 3 -5.25 11.26 -3.78
N VAL A 4 -5.81 11.05 -4.97
CA VAL A 4 -6.53 9.81 -5.29
C VAL A 4 -5.55 8.66 -5.50
N MET A 5 -5.67 7.63 -4.67
CA MET A 5 -4.81 6.43 -4.67
C MET A 5 -5.40 5.33 -5.55
N ALA A 6 -5.75 5.67 -6.81
CA ALA A 6 -6.30 4.70 -7.75
C ALA A 6 -5.22 3.73 -8.27
N SER A 7 -5.61 2.48 -8.50
CA SER A 7 -4.71 1.38 -8.86
C SER A 7 -3.98 1.60 -10.17
N GLU A 8 -4.65 2.22 -11.15
CA GLU A 8 -4.16 2.44 -12.51
C GLU A 8 -3.30 3.70 -12.67
N ARG A 9 -3.19 4.55 -11.64
CA ARG A 9 -2.48 5.82 -11.71
C ARG A 9 -1.01 5.69 -11.33
N ALA A 10 -0.15 6.50 -11.96
CA ALA A 10 1.29 6.58 -11.66
C ALA A 10 1.60 7.42 -10.41
N GLU A 11 0.80 8.45 -10.14
CA GLU A 11 1.11 9.43 -9.10
C GLU A 11 1.20 8.82 -7.69
N PRO A 12 0.37 7.83 -7.28
CA PRO A 12 0.57 7.16 -6.00
C PRO A 12 1.92 6.44 -5.91
N LEU A 13 2.38 5.83 -6.99
CA LEU A 13 3.68 5.15 -7.05
C LEU A 13 4.82 6.17 -6.90
N ILE A 14 4.78 7.26 -7.66
CA ILE A 14 5.77 8.34 -7.60
C ILE A 14 5.82 8.97 -6.20
N PHE A 15 4.65 9.30 -5.64
CA PHE A 15 4.58 9.90 -4.30
C PHE A 15 5.16 9.01 -3.22
N ASN A 16 4.83 7.71 -3.21
CA ASN A 16 5.34 6.79 -2.19
C ASN A 16 6.83 6.47 -2.37
N ALA A 17 7.32 6.43 -3.61
CA ALA A 17 8.75 6.33 -3.88
C ALA A 17 9.50 7.58 -3.38
N TRP A 18 8.96 8.76 -3.65
CA TRP A 18 9.51 10.01 -3.13
C TRP A 18 9.47 10.08 -1.60
N LEU A 19 8.36 9.71 -0.97
CA LEU A 19 8.25 9.67 0.49
C LEU A 19 9.31 8.74 1.12
N LEU A 20 9.55 7.58 0.50
CA LEU A 20 10.57 6.63 0.95
C LEU A 20 11.98 7.22 0.84
N THR A 21 12.34 7.82 -0.29
CA THR A 21 13.66 8.44 -0.49
C THR A 21 13.86 9.68 0.37
N LEU A 22 12.81 10.49 0.55
CA LEU A 22 12.82 11.64 1.44
C LEU A 22 13.03 11.22 2.90
N ASN A 23 12.33 10.18 3.39
CA ASN A 23 12.55 9.65 4.73
C ASN A 23 13.98 9.13 4.91
N ARG A 24 14.56 8.51 3.88
CA ARG A 24 15.97 8.09 3.91
C ARG A 24 16.92 9.28 3.99
N ALA A 25 16.63 10.34 3.26
CA ALA A 25 17.44 11.54 3.29
C ALA A 25 17.36 12.30 4.62
N LEU A 26 16.14 12.37 5.21
CA LEU A 26 15.90 13.08 6.48
C LEU A 26 16.40 12.33 7.74
N TYR A 27 16.50 11.00 7.69
CA TYR A 27 16.81 10.19 8.89
C TYR A 27 18.10 9.38 8.77
N GLY A 28 18.66 9.24 7.55
CA GLY A 28 19.69 8.23 7.27
C GLY A 28 21.02 8.48 7.95
N ASP A 29 21.38 9.72 8.16
CA ASP A 29 22.63 10.13 8.77
C ASP A 29 22.58 10.08 10.31
N GLU A 30 21.45 10.44 10.93
CA GLU A 30 21.28 10.40 12.38
C GLU A 30 20.95 9.00 12.90
N LEU A 31 20.07 8.24 12.23
CA LEU A 31 19.57 6.98 12.76
C LEU A 31 20.42 5.76 12.42
N GLY A 32 21.28 5.84 11.41
CA GLY A 32 22.20 4.75 11.05
C GLY A 32 21.48 3.39 10.92
N THR A 33 21.84 2.40 11.73
CA THR A 33 21.27 1.05 11.70
C THR A 33 19.80 0.97 12.13
N GLN A 34 19.28 2.00 12.80
CA GLN A 34 17.87 2.06 13.23
C GLN A 34 16.93 2.58 12.15
N LEU A 35 17.45 3.12 11.04
CA LEU A 35 16.72 3.77 9.96
C LEU A 35 15.50 2.95 9.47
N GLY A 36 15.67 1.64 9.30
CA GLY A 36 14.62 0.76 8.78
C GLY A 36 13.28 0.82 9.53
N GLY A 37 13.34 1.04 10.85
CA GLY A 37 12.16 1.18 11.71
C GLY A 37 11.40 2.51 11.52
N TYR A 38 12.04 3.52 10.95
CA TYR A 38 11.51 4.87 10.83
C TYR A 38 11.16 5.29 9.40
N LEU A 39 11.48 4.49 8.39
CA LEU A 39 11.18 4.80 6.98
C LEU A 39 9.67 4.91 6.68
N GLY A 40 8.81 4.35 7.52
CA GLY A 40 7.35 4.53 7.47
C GLY A 40 6.85 5.79 8.17
N GLY A 41 7.69 6.83 8.31
CA GLY A 41 7.33 8.09 8.97
C GLY A 41 6.04 8.71 8.43
N ARG A 42 5.19 9.19 9.34
CA ARG A 42 3.92 9.81 8.96
C ARG A 42 4.16 11.13 8.23
N PRO A 43 3.37 11.46 7.19
CA PRO A 43 3.50 12.73 6.46
C PRO A 43 3.49 13.97 7.35
N ILE A 44 2.75 13.96 8.46
CA ILE A 44 2.73 15.07 9.41
C ILE A 44 4.09 15.28 10.09
N THR A 45 4.83 14.20 10.38
CA THR A 45 6.16 14.27 10.96
C THR A 45 7.16 14.84 9.94
N VAL A 46 7.10 14.36 8.70
CA VAL A 46 7.92 14.89 7.59
C VAL A 46 7.65 16.38 7.40
N LYS A 47 6.37 16.78 7.36
CA LYS A 47 6.00 18.20 7.29
C LYS A 47 6.61 19.03 8.42
N SER A 48 6.56 18.53 9.67
CA SER A 48 7.15 19.24 10.82
C SER A 48 8.66 19.40 10.67
N MET A 49 9.37 18.39 10.16
CA MET A 49 10.81 18.48 9.92
C MET A 49 11.14 19.53 8.85
N LEU A 50 10.43 19.50 7.75
CA LEU A 50 10.64 20.45 6.64
C LEU A 50 10.30 21.90 7.00
N THR A 51 9.42 22.16 7.99
CA THR A 51 8.94 23.52 8.30
C THR A 51 9.38 24.06 9.64
N GLN A 52 9.56 23.22 10.65
CA GLN A 52 9.83 23.62 12.05
C GLN A 52 11.16 23.11 12.59
N ARG A 53 11.71 22.04 12.00
CA ARG A 53 12.93 21.36 12.46
C ARG A 53 13.89 21.15 11.30
N GLN A 54 14.18 22.21 10.57
CA GLN A 54 14.95 22.17 9.33
C GLN A 54 16.38 21.64 9.47
N ALA A 55 16.92 21.56 10.70
CA ALA A 55 18.19 20.90 10.96
C ALA A 55 18.23 19.42 10.52
N TRP A 56 17.07 18.76 10.42
CA TRP A 56 16.97 17.40 9.88
C TRP A 56 17.15 17.31 8.36
N CYS A 57 17.23 18.43 7.68
CA CYS A 57 17.54 18.47 6.25
C CYS A 57 19.04 18.49 5.96
N ASP A 58 19.83 18.82 6.98
CA ASP A 58 21.29 18.87 6.87
C ASP A 58 21.88 17.48 7.14
N ASN A 59 22.68 16.98 6.22
CA ASN A 59 23.35 15.70 6.40
C ASN A 59 24.62 15.88 7.26
N ILE A 60 24.55 15.50 8.51
CA ILE A 60 25.65 15.65 9.50
C ILE A 60 26.95 14.93 9.11
N LYS A 61 26.95 14.11 8.06
CA LYS A 61 28.13 13.39 7.56
C LYS A 61 28.83 14.10 6.41
N THR A 62 28.33 15.26 5.97
CA THR A 62 28.92 16.07 4.91
C THR A 62 29.43 17.40 5.48
N ASP A 63 30.42 18.01 4.80
CA ASP A 63 30.93 19.35 5.17
C ASP A 63 30.03 20.48 4.64
N ARG A 64 29.05 20.14 3.82
CA ARG A 64 28.14 21.09 3.20
C ARG A 64 26.83 21.10 4.00
N VAL A 65 26.29 22.28 4.24
CA VAL A 65 24.94 22.45 4.82
C VAL A 65 23.89 22.31 3.70
N GLU A 66 23.03 21.33 3.80
CA GLU A 66 21.94 21.11 2.88
C GLU A 66 20.66 21.82 3.34
N SER A 67 19.99 22.51 2.40
CA SER A 67 18.66 23.07 2.67
C SER A 67 17.55 22.02 2.44
N CYS A 68 16.39 22.23 3.07
CA CYS A 68 15.24 21.33 2.86
C CYS A 68 14.77 21.31 1.40
N GLU A 69 14.88 22.42 0.67
CA GLU A 69 14.56 22.47 -0.76
C GLU A 69 15.49 21.57 -1.58
N MET A 70 16.78 21.56 -1.24
CA MET A 70 17.74 20.68 -1.90
C MET A 70 17.42 19.22 -1.64
N ILE A 71 17.14 18.86 -0.38
CA ILE A 71 16.79 17.48 0.02
C ILE A 71 15.49 17.03 -0.66
N LEU A 72 14.48 17.92 -0.75
CA LEU A 72 13.23 17.63 -1.46
C LEU A 72 13.48 17.33 -2.95
N ALA A 73 14.28 18.16 -3.63
CA ALA A 73 14.60 17.97 -5.05
C ALA A 73 15.42 16.69 -5.28
N GLN A 74 16.51 16.51 -4.54
CA GLN A 74 17.40 15.35 -4.68
C GLN A 74 16.69 14.03 -4.37
N SER A 75 15.82 14.02 -3.36
CA SER A 75 15.03 12.82 -3.02
C SER A 75 14.01 12.48 -4.11
N LEU A 76 13.42 13.47 -4.78
CA LEU A 76 12.53 13.26 -5.91
C LEU A 76 13.30 12.68 -7.12
N ASP A 77 14.44 13.27 -7.47
CA ASP A 77 15.29 12.77 -8.56
C ASP A 77 15.71 11.33 -8.31
N THR A 78 16.11 11.00 -7.07
CA THR A 78 16.47 9.64 -6.66
C THR A 78 15.30 8.69 -6.78
N ALA A 79 14.10 9.12 -6.38
CA ALA A 79 12.89 8.31 -6.48
C ALA A 79 12.54 8.01 -7.95
N VAL A 80 12.55 9.05 -8.79
CA VAL A 80 12.25 8.89 -10.24
C VAL A 80 13.29 7.98 -10.89
N ALA A 81 14.58 8.15 -10.64
CA ALA A 81 15.62 7.26 -11.15
C ALA A 81 15.38 5.80 -10.76
N SER A 82 15.06 5.54 -9.49
CA SER A 82 14.74 4.18 -9.00
C SER A 82 13.49 3.59 -9.67
N LEU A 83 12.49 4.42 -9.96
CA LEU A 83 11.29 3.98 -10.68
C LEU A 83 11.59 3.69 -12.15
N VAL A 84 12.42 4.49 -12.81
CA VAL A 84 12.89 4.23 -14.18
C VAL A 84 13.62 2.89 -14.26
N ASP A 85 14.49 2.60 -13.28
CA ASP A 85 15.23 1.35 -13.22
C ASP A 85 14.31 0.13 -13.02
N SER A 86 13.24 0.28 -12.25
CA SER A 86 12.35 -0.83 -11.89
C SER A 86 11.13 -0.99 -12.81
N HIS A 87 10.64 0.09 -13.42
CA HIS A 87 9.40 0.13 -14.21
C HIS A 87 9.62 0.59 -15.67
N GLY A 88 10.85 0.97 -16.03
CA GLY A 88 11.19 1.53 -17.34
C GLY A 88 10.96 3.04 -17.44
N ALA A 89 11.45 3.64 -18.51
CA ALA A 89 11.44 5.11 -18.70
C ALA A 89 10.08 5.68 -19.15
N ASP A 90 9.15 4.82 -19.55
CA ASP A 90 7.81 5.24 -19.99
C ASP A 90 6.90 5.44 -18.79
N VAL A 91 6.75 6.69 -18.35
CA VAL A 91 5.92 7.07 -17.19
C VAL A 91 4.42 6.80 -17.42
N ASP A 92 3.95 6.84 -18.66
CA ASP A 92 2.55 6.55 -19.00
C ASP A 92 2.20 5.06 -18.76
N GLY A 93 3.21 4.19 -18.72
CA GLY A 93 3.08 2.79 -18.35
C GLY A 93 3.13 2.51 -16.85
N TRP A 94 3.43 3.49 -16.03
CA TRP A 94 3.54 3.30 -14.58
C TRP A 94 2.17 3.22 -13.92
N ARG A 95 2.02 2.26 -13.00
CA ARG A 95 0.75 2.04 -12.30
C ARG A 95 1.01 1.68 -10.84
N TRP A 96 0.17 2.21 -9.97
CA TRP A 96 0.26 1.91 -8.55
C TRP A 96 0.11 0.41 -8.25
N ASP A 97 -0.81 -0.26 -8.92
CA ASP A 97 -1.11 -1.68 -8.71
C ASP A 97 0.00 -2.65 -9.16
N GLN A 98 1.01 -2.19 -9.89
CA GLN A 98 2.21 -2.97 -10.19
C GLN A 98 3.07 -3.21 -8.94
N ALA A 99 3.09 -2.25 -8.02
CA ALA A 99 3.85 -2.32 -6.78
C ALA A 99 2.98 -2.60 -5.55
N HIS A 100 1.71 -2.18 -5.58
CA HIS A 100 0.78 -2.28 -4.45
C HIS A 100 -0.13 -3.51 -4.56
N VAL A 101 0.47 -4.68 -4.35
CA VAL A 101 -0.21 -5.98 -4.45
C VAL A 101 -0.48 -6.54 -3.07
N ALA A 102 -1.74 -6.90 -2.79
CA ALA A 102 -2.11 -7.64 -1.59
C ALA A 102 -1.83 -9.14 -1.76
N HIS A 103 -1.17 -9.74 -0.77
CA HIS A 103 -0.85 -11.17 -0.75
C HIS A 103 -1.55 -11.86 0.42
N PHE A 104 -2.17 -12.99 0.14
CA PHE A 104 -2.87 -13.83 1.12
C PHE A 104 -2.24 -15.23 1.09
N PRO A 105 -1.14 -15.46 1.84
CA PRO A 105 -0.53 -16.78 1.93
C PRO A 105 -1.49 -17.74 2.66
N HIS A 106 -1.65 -18.93 2.12
CA HIS A 106 -2.45 -19.96 2.78
C HIS A 106 -1.72 -20.46 4.04
N PRO A 107 -2.37 -20.51 5.21
CA PRO A 107 -1.70 -20.78 6.50
C PRO A 107 -0.84 -22.04 6.53
N LEU A 108 -1.25 -23.10 5.85
CA LEU A 108 -0.53 -24.37 5.80
C LEU A 108 0.19 -24.60 4.47
N LEU A 109 -0.52 -24.45 3.35
CA LEU A 109 -0.02 -24.86 2.03
C LEU A 109 1.05 -23.93 1.45
N THR A 110 1.20 -22.71 2.00
CA THR A 110 2.27 -21.77 1.62
C THR A 110 3.66 -22.37 1.84
N HIS A 111 3.80 -23.30 2.80
CA HIS A 111 5.05 -23.96 3.15
C HIS A 111 5.38 -25.17 2.24
N VAL A 112 4.43 -25.59 1.39
CA VAL A 112 4.63 -26.69 0.44
C VAL A 112 4.92 -26.11 -0.95
N PRO A 113 6.14 -26.25 -1.51
CA PRO A 113 6.57 -25.55 -2.73
C PRO A 113 5.62 -25.69 -3.93
N VAL A 114 5.08 -26.89 -4.17
CA VAL A 114 4.16 -27.15 -5.28
C VAL A 114 2.78 -26.55 -5.02
N LEU A 115 2.28 -26.64 -3.78
CA LEU A 115 0.91 -26.23 -3.42
C LEU A 115 0.79 -24.73 -3.19
N ARG A 116 1.87 -24.04 -2.80
CA ARG A 116 1.85 -22.60 -2.58
C ARG A 116 1.40 -21.79 -3.81
N GLY A 117 1.75 -22.24 -5.01
CA GLY A 117 1.35 -21.59 -6.26
C GLY A 117 -0.16 -21.63 -6.54
N ILE A 118 -0.84 -22.65 -6.00
CA ILE A 118 -2.30 -22.81 -6.15
C ILE A 118 -3.05 -22.20 -4.97
N ALA A 119 -2.48 -22.29 -3.77
CA ALA A 119 -3.13 -21.92 -2.53
C ALA A 119 -2.93 -20.45 -2.12
N ASN A 120 -1.77 -19.85 -2.44
CA ASN A 120 -1.55 -18.45 -2.16
C ASN A 120 -2.32 -17.58 -3.16
N LEU A 121 -2.98 -16.55 -2.64
CA LEU A 121 -3.70 -15.59 -3.46
C LEU A 121 -2.95 -14.24 -3.46
N SER A 122 -3.04 -13.56 -4.58
CA SER A 122 -2.57 -12.18 -4.70
C SER A 122 -3.50 -11.39 -5.60
N VAL A 123 -3.62 -10.10 -5.35
CA VAL A 123 -4.43 -9.20 -6.15
C VAL A 123 -3.85 -7.79 -6.12
N PRO A 124 -3.71 -7.13 -7.27
CA PRO A 124 -3.40 -5.71 -7.34
C PRO A 124 -4.47 -4.87 -6.65
N THR A 125 -4.08 -3.82 -5.94
CA THR A 125 -5.01 -2.97 -5.19
C THR A 125 -4.65 -1.49 -5.33
N GLY A 126 -5.65 -0.64 -5.25
CA GLY A 126 -5.50 0.78 -4.96
C GLY A 126 -5.45 1.04 -3.45
N GLY A 127 -5.51 2.31 -3.08
CA GLY A 127 -5.48 2.76 -1.70
C GLY A 127 -4.06 2.92 -1.14
N GLY A 128 -3.98 3.24 0.13
CA GLY A 128 -2.75 3.44 0.89
C GLY A 128 -3.04 3.51 2.37
N ASP A 129 -2.05 3.87 3.19
CA ASP A 129 -2.17 3.87 4.66
C ASP A 129 -3.29 4.75 5.21
N ALA A 130 -3.62 5.84 4.53
CA ALA A 130 -4.57 6.86 4.99
C ALA A 130 -5.91 6.86 4.24
N THR A 131 -6.15 5.91 3.35
CA THR A 131 -7.41 5.82 2.60
C THR A 131 -8.45 5.01 3.36
N ILE A 132 -9.75 5.24 3.07
CA ILE A 132 -10.87 4.47 3.65
C ILE A 132 -10.70 2.97 3.34
N ASN A 133 -10.35 2.67 2.08
CA ASN A 133 -9.98 1.31 1.67
C ASN A 133 -8.49 1.10 1.93
N ARG A 134 -8.14 1.02 3.21
CA ARG A 134 -6.76 1.02 3.66
C ARG A 134 -5.95 -0.11 3.03
N GLY A 135 -4.83 0.27 2.41
CA GLY A 135 -3.79 -0.63 1.94
C GLY A 135 -2.47 -0.24 2.58
N ALA A 136 -2.20 -0.74 3.79
CA ALA A 136 -0.99 -0.37 4.51
C ALA A 136 0.26 -0.99 3.88
N MET A 137 1.33 -0.22 3.86
CA MET A 137 2.64 -0.59 3.34
C MET A 137 3.67 -0.73 4.46
N ARG A 138 4.83 -1.26 4.11
CA ARG A 138 5.99 -1.30 5.00
C ARG A 138 7.19 -0.68 4.29
N LEU A 139 7.27 0.64 4.25
CA LEU A 139 8.31 1.39 3.54
C LEU A 139 9.75 1.05 3.98
N GLY A 140 9.93 0.54 5.21
CA GLY A 140 11.21 0.06 5.71
C GLY A 140 11.56 -1.38 5.30
N ALA A 141 10.73 -2.06 4.51
CA ALA A 141 11.05 -3.39 4.02
C ALA A 141 12.17 -3.33 2.97
N GLU A 142 13.10 -4.30 3.02
CA GLU A 142 14.19 -4.40 2.04
C GLU A 142 13.69 -4.74 0.63
N ARG A 143 12.60 -5.51 0.57
CA ARG A 143 11.94 -5.91 -0.68
C ARG A 143 10.49 -5.47 -0.66
N ASP A 144 10.00 -5.04 -1.81
CA ASP A 144 8.60 -4.68 -2.04
C ASP A 144 8.05 -3.68 -1.00
N PRO A 145 8.69 -2.50 -0.80
CA PRO A 145 8.31 -1.54 0.24
C PRO A 145 6.88 -1.02 0.07
N PHE A 146 6.34 -1.07 -1.14
CA PHE A 146 4.98 -0.61 -1.46
C PHE A 146 3.94 -1.73 -1.42
N ARG A 147 4.32 -2.96 -1.12
CA ARG A 147 3.41 -4.09 -1.05
C ARG A 147 2.30 -3.83 -0.02
N HIS A 148 1.06 -4.15 -0.38
CA HIS A 148 -0.08 -4.11 0.53
C HIS A 148 0.03 -5.23 1.57
N VAL A 149 0.47 -4.88 2.78
CA VAL A 149 0.74 -5.86 3.86
C VAL A 149 -0.36 -5.95 4.90
N HIS A 150 -1.24 -4.95 4.99
CA HIS A 150 -2.36 -4.95 5.93
C HIS A 150 -3.50 -4.10 5.39
N GLY A 151 -4.70 -4.65 5.41
CA GLY A 151 -5.93 -4.00 4.97
C GLY A 151 -7.17 -4.59 5.66
N PRO A 152 -8.37 -4.05 5.38
CA PRO A 152 -9.60 -4.51 6.00
C PRO A 152 -10.00 -5.88 5.46
N GLY A 153 -9.78 -6.95 6.25
CA GLY A 153 -10.24 -8.30 5.91
C GLY A 153 -11.76 -8.42 5.86
N TYR A 154 -12.46 -7.59 6.63
CA TYR A 154 -13.91 -7.41 6.62
C TYR A 154 -14.25 -5.92 6.55
N ARG A 155 -15.18 -5.56 5.64
CA ARG A 155 -15.74 -4.21 5.51
C ARG A 155 -17.24 -4.29 5.55
N ALA A 156 -17.90 -3.41 6.30
CA ALA A 156 -19.36 -3.34 6.36
C ALA A 156 -19.85 -1.89 6.39
N ILE A 157 -21.00 -1.67 5.79
CA ILE A 157 -21.77 -0.43 5.86
C ILE A 157 -23.15 -0.82 6.39
N TYR A 158 -23.44 -0.43 7.63
CA TYR A 158 -24.73 -0.69 8.25
C TYR A 158 -25.65 0.50 8.03
N ASN A 159 -26.74 0.29 7.29
CA ASN A 159 -27.78 1.30 7.11
C ASN A 159 -28.81 1.16 8.23
N LEU A 160 -28.78 2.07 9.19
CA LEU A 160 -29.67 2.04 10.35
C LEU A 160 -31.11 2.42 10.03
N MET A 161 -31.35 3.14 8.91
CA MET A 161 -32.70 3.51 8.45
C MET A 161 -33.37 2.37 7.68
N ASP A 162 -32.58 1.59 6.94
CA ASP A 162 -33.02 0.39 6.24
C ASP A 162 -31.96 -0.71 6.38
N PRO A 163 -32.06 -1.57 7.40
CA PRO A 163 -31.07 -2.63 7.64
C PRO A 163 -30.86 -3.57 6.44
N ARG A 164 -31.88 -3.73 5.56
CA ARG A 164 -31.77 -4.53 4.33
C ARG A 164 -30.85 -3.90 3.28
N GLY A 165 -30.66 -2.60 3.34
CA GLY A 165 -29.67 -1.87 2.53
C GLY A 165 -28.23 -1.97 3.04
N SER A 166 -28.02 -2.65 4.15
CA SER A 166 -26.67 -2.88 4.70
C SER A 166 -25.82 -3.76 3.77
N ARG A 167 -24.52 -3.51 3.75
CA ARG A 167 -23.59 -4.14 2.81
C ARG A 167 -22.34 -4.61 3.53
N PHE A 168 -21.71 -5.66 3.01
CA PHE A 168 -20.43 -6.13 3.51
C PHE A 168 -19.55 -6.72 2.39
N MET A 169 -18.28 -6.94 2.71
CA MET A 169 -17.33 -7.64 1.86
C MET A 169 -16.23 -8.24 2.73
N ILE A 170 -15.74 -9.42 2.34
CA ILE A 170 -14.56 -10.07 2.93
C ILE A 170 -13.42 -10.19 1.90
N ALA A 171 -12.20 -10.31 2.39
CA ALA A 171 -11.00 -10.16 1.57
C ALA A 171 -10.80 -11.24 0.49
N THR A 172 -11.06 -12.53 0.78
CA THR A 172 -10.73 -13.62 -0.17
C THR A 172 -11.96 -14.40 -0.63
N GLY A 173 -12.57 -15.14 0.26
CA GLY A 173 -13.74 -15.98 -0.02
C GLY A 173 -14.23 -16.67 1.25
N GLN A 174 -15.23 -17.53 1.09
CA GLN A 174 -15.90 -18.20 2.23
C GLN A 174 -15.32 -19.57 2.54
N SER A 175 -14.41 -20.11 1.74
CA SER A 175 -13.82 -21.43 1.91
C SER A 175 -12.34 -21.35 2.19
N GLY A 176 -11.84 -22.15 3.12
CA GLY A 176 -10.41 -22.39 3.34
C GLY A 176 -9.79 -23.41 2.38
N ASN A 177 -10.60 -24.08 1.55
CA ASN A 177 -10.12 -25.09 0.61
C ASN A 177 -9.78 -24.47 -0.75
N PRO A 178 -8.50 -24.47 -1.19
CA PRO A 178 -8.07 -23.90 -2.47
C PRO A 178 -8.76 -24.48 -3.71
N LEU A 179 -9.28 -25.70 -3.63
CA LEU A 179 -10.03 -26.34 -4.71
C LEU A 179 -11.52 -25.93 -4.77
N SER A 180 -12.00 -25.18 -3.77
CA SER A 180 -13.37 -24.70 -3.75
C SER A 180 -13.53 -23.47 -4.64
N VAL A 181 -14.64 -23.42 -5.38
CA VAL A 181 -15.05 -22.20 -6.13
C VAL A 181 -15.30 -21.00 -5.21
N LYS A 182 -15.48 -21.23 -3.89
CA LYS A 182 -15.66 -20.21 -2.88
C LYS A 182 -14.36 -19.73 -2.22
N TYR A 183 -13.22 -20.26 -2.62
CA TYR A 183 -11.92 -19.91 -2.02
C TYR A 183 -11.50 -18.47 -2.30
N ARG A 184 -11.73 -17.98 -3.53
CA ARG A 184 -11.31 -16.65 -4.00
C ARG A 184 -12.43 -15.82 -4.65
N ASN A 185 -13.69 -16.22 -4.43
CA ASN A 185 -14.81 -15.59 -5.12
C ASN A 185 -15.06 -14.13 -4.77
N PHE A 186 -14.50 -13.63 -3.67
CA PHE A 186 -14.59 -12.23 -3.26
C PHE A 186 -13.28 -11.43 -3.46
N LEU A 187 -12.21 -12.08 -3.90
CA LEU A 187 -10.88 -11.45 -4.03
C LEU A 187 -10.91 -10.22 -4.96
N GLY A 188 -11.43 -10.37 -6.17
CA GLY A 188 -11.58 -9.27 -7.13
C GLY A 188 -12.56 -8.19 -6.66
N PRO A 189 -13.80 -8.54 -6.29
CA PRO A 189 -14.75 -7.58 -5.72
C PRO A 189 -14.22 -6.83 -4.50
N TRP A 190 -13.49 -7.50 -3.60
CA TRP A 190 -12.84 -6.85 -2.47
C TRP A 190 -11.77 -5.83 -2.92
N ALA A 191 -10.90 -6.20 -3.84
CA ALA A 191 -9.83 -5.33 -4.34
C ALA A 191 -10.39 -4.09 -5.05
N SER A 192 -11.51 -4.21 -5.76
CA SER A 192 -12.18 -3.11 -6.46
C SER A 192 -13.20 -2.33 -5.61
N GLY A 193 -13.23 -2.54 -4.29
CA GLY A 193 -14.10 -1.78 -3.38
C GLY A 193 -15.58 -2.11 -3.49
N GLN A 194 -15.95 -3.25 -4.06
CA GLN A 194 -17.35 -3.68 -4.18
C GLN A 194 -17.87 -4.26 -2.86
N TYR A 195 -19.19 -4.34 -2.77
CA TYR A 195 -19.92 -4.86 -1.61
C TYR A 195 -21.07 -5.75 -2.07
N ILE A 196 -21.45 -6.70 -1.20
CA ILE A 196 -22.68 -7.48 -1.32
C ILE A 196 -23.71 -7.02 -0.29
N CYS A 197 -25.01 -7.07 -0.64
CA CYS A 197 -26.10 -6.71 0.26
C CYS A 197 -26.31 -7.79 1.31
N LEU A 198 -26.51 -7.38 2.58
CA LEU A 198 -26.91 -8.26 3.69
C LEU A 198 -28.38 -8.66 3.60
N GLY A 199 -29.23 -7.76 3.09
CA GLY A 199 -30.66 -8.01 2.88
C GLY A 199 -30.91 -8.80 1.62
N LEU A 200 -30.92 -10.13 1.68
CA LEU A 200 -31.52 -10.93 0.61
C LEU A 200 -33.06 -10.85 0.70
N PRO A 201 -33.78 -10.68 -0.43
CA PRO A 201 -35.22 -10.86 -0.41
C PRO A 201 -35.53 -12.29 0.07
N LEU A 202 -36.45 -12.42 1.03
CA LEU A 202 -36.84 -13.69 1.66
C LEU A 202 -37.28 -14.77 0.64
N THR A 203 -37.58 -14.36 -0.59
CA THR A 203 -37.91 -15.24 -1.73
C THR A 203 -36.72 -16.03 -2.30
N LYS A 204 -35.48 -15.75 -1.89
CA LYS A 204 -34.27 -16.48 -2.34
C LYS A 204 -33.68 -17.44 -1.30
N LEU A 205 -34.36 -17.67 -0.18
CA LEU A 205 -33.98 -18.61 0.88
C LEU A 205 -34.74 -19.94 0.80
N ARG A 206 -35.18 -20.35 -0.39
CA ARG A 206 -35.70 -21.71 -0.65
C ARG A 206 -34.73 -22.53 -1.46
#